data_749e54c4d787f47dcf5e611acde2db07
#
_entry.id   749e54c4d787f47dcf5e611acde2db07
#
_cell.length_a   1.000
_cell.length_b   1.000
_cell.length_c   1.000
_cell.angle_alpha   90.00
_cell.angle_beta   90.00
_cell.angle_gamma   90.00
#
_symmetry.space_group_name_H-M   'P 1'
#
loop_
_entity.id
_entity.type
_entity.pdbx_description
1 polymer ?
#
loop_
_entity_poly.entity_id
_entity_poly.type
_entity_poly.pdbx_seq_one_letter_code
_entity_poly.pdbx_strand_id
1 'polypeptide(L)'
;MEKKGALDVNIFSKIHDIIARHADNVGSHSQESHGQPETLQIENLSTDHMVLQNVALLVSEISGISKSDIKQITSELIEALENSRITDSAKPINVDSQTSDEAKGSSDEVKKPDSITMPEDFRCPISLELMRDPVIVSTGQTYERAFIQRWIDCGNRTCPKTQQKLQNLTLTPNYVLRSLILQWCEEKGIEPPTRSKYEGSSVEVGEDRLAIEALVRNLSCSSLDDRKSAAAEIRSLAKKSTDNRMLLAESGAIPALVKLLSSKDPKTQEHAVTSLLNLSIYDQNKELIVVGGAIVPIIQVLRMGSMEARENAAAAIFSLSLIDDNKIMIGSTPGAIEALVELLQSGSSRGRKDAATALFNLCIYQANKVRAVRAGILSPLVQMLQDSSNNGATDEALTILSVLVSHHECKTAIAKAHTIPFLIDLLRSSQSRNKENAAAILLALCKKDAQNLACIGRLGAQIPLTELSKTGSDRAKRKATSLLEHLSKLQVL
;
A
#
# COMPACT_ATOMS: atom_id res chain seq x y z
N MET A 1 7.33 -30.34 6.57
CA MET A 1 6.06 -30.16 5.83
C MET A 1 5.58 -28.69 5.77
N GLU A 2 6.12 -27.78 6.59
CA GLU A 2 5.68 -26.36 6.60
C GLU A 2 6.28 -25.43 5.51
N LYS A 3 7.28 -25.90 4.75
CA LYS A 3 7.86 -25.09 3.65
C LYS A 3 7.17 -25.23 2.29
N LYS A 4 6.30 -26.23 2.12
CA LYS A 4 5.53 -26.41 0.87
C LYS A 4 4.33 -25.46 0.76
N GLY A 5 3.62 -25.18 1.84
CA GLY A 5 2.39 -24.37 1.81
C GLY A 5 2.58 -22.89 1.44
N ALA A 6 3.72 -22.27 1.77
CA ALA A 6 3.96 -20.85 1.47
C ALA A 6 4.39 -20.60 -0.01
N LEU A 7 4.94 -21.64 -0.66
CA LEU A 7 5.33 -21.56 -2.07
C LEU A 7 4.09 -21.66 -2.98
N ASP A 8 3.11 -22.48 -2.57
CA ASP A 8 1.90 -22.77 -3.35
C ASP A 8 0.97 -21.54 -3.48
N VAL A 9 0.79 -20.75 -2.41
CA VAL A 9 -0.07 -19.56 -2.43
C VAL A 9 0.46 -18.47 -3.37
N ASN A 10 1.78 -18.30 -3.46
CA ASN A 10 2.39 -17.27 -4.31
C ASN A 10 2.37 -17.68 -5.81
N ILE A 11 2.40 -18.96 -6.12
CA ILE A 11 2.29 -19.49 -7.48
C ILE A 11 0.84 -19.39 -7.97
N PHE A 12 -0.15 -19.69 -7.11
CA PHE A 12 -1.58 -19.53 -7.44
C PHE A 12 -1.96 -18.08 -7.74
N SER A 13 -1.47 -17.12 -6.94
CA SER A 13 -1.68 -15.68 -7.19
C SER A 13 -1.13 -15.26 -8.56
N LYS A 14 0.08 -15.66 -8.91
CA LYS A 14 0.70 -15.32 -10.20
C LYS A 14 0.01 -15.98 -11.40
N ILE A 15 -0.48 -17.20 -11.24
CA ILE A 15 -1.26 -17.90 -12.28
C ILE A 15 -2.60 -17.22 -12.49
N HIS A 16 -3.28 -16.82 -11.41
CA HIS A 16 -4.52 -16.06 -11.47
C HIS A 16 -4.35 -14.71 -12.19
N ASP A 17 -3.26 -13.98 -11.90
CA ASP A 17 -2.96 -12.69 -12.55
C ASP A 17 -2.61 -12.84 -14.05
N ILE A 18 -2.03 -13.96 -14.47
CA ILE A 18 -1.75 -14.25 -15.88
C ILE A 18 -3.04 -14.61 -16.61
N ILE A 19 -3.94 -15.38 -15.99
CA ILE A 19 -5.24 -15.76 -16.55
C ILE A 19 -6.14 -14.52 -16.70
N ALA A 20 -6.17 -13.63 -15.68
CA ALA A 20 -6.93 -12.37 -15.73
C ALA A 20 -6.46 -11.46 -16.87
N ARG A 21 -5.16 -11.29 -17.07
CA ARG A 21 -4.58 -10.49 -18.18
C ARG A 21 -4.86 -11.07 -19.56
N HIS A 22 -5.01 -12.39 -19.67
CA HIS A 22 -5.37 -13.02 -20.96
C HIS A 22 -6.86 -12.95 -21.26
N ALA A 23 -7.72 -13.01 -20.25
CA ALA A 23 -9.15 -12.81 -20.41
C ALA A 23 -9.48 -11.39 -20.92
N ASP A 24 -8.78 -10.37 -20.42
CA ASP A 24 -8.92 -8.97 -20.88
C ASP A 24 -8.43 -8.77 -22.33
N ASN A 25 -7.44 -9.54 -22.80
CA ASN A 25 -6.96 -9.46 -24.19
C ASN A 25 -7.86 -10.20 -25.20
N VAL A 26 -8.59 -11.22 -24.77
CA VAL A 26 -9.53 -11.95 -25.65
C VAL A 26 -10.82 -11.16 -25.89
N GLY A 27 -11.23 -10.33 -24.89
CA GLY A 27 -12.39 -9.43 -25.02
C GLY A 27 -12.23 -8.28 -26.03
N SER A 28 -10.99 -7.96 -26.45
CA SER A 28 -10.72 -6.84 -27.38
C SER A 28 -10.66 -7.22 -28.85
N HIS A 29 -10.82 -8.48 -29.23
CA HIS A 29 -10.74 -8.95 -30.62
C HIS A 29 -12.03 -9.50 -31.23
N SER A 30 -13.20 -9.42 -30.57
CA SER A 30 -14.48 -9.88 -31.09
C SER A 30 -15.39 -8.74 -31.51
N GLN A 31 -14.95 -7.92 -32.45
CA GLN A 31 -15.85 -7.18 -33.34
C GLN A 31 -15.64 -7.70 -34.76
N GLU A 32 -16.76 -8.23 -35.35
CA GLU A 32 -16.98 -8.75 -36.70
C GLU A 32 -16.88 -10.27 -36.86
N SER A 33 -17.99 -10.96 -36.54
CA SER A 33 -18.62 -11.92 -37.48
C SER A 33 -19.91 -12.49 -36.88
N HIS A 34 -21.01 -12.30 -37.59
CA HIS A 34 -22.28 -12.98 -37.34
C HIS A 34 -22.16 -14.46 -37.72
N GLY A 35 -22.33 -15.38 -36.74
CA GLY A 35 -22.42 -16.84 -37.03
C GLY A 35 -22.49 -17.66 -35.76
N GLN A 36 -23.61 -18.23 -35.48
CA GLN A 36 -24.02 -19.31 -34.57
C GLN A 36 -23.30 -19.56 -33.23
N PRO A 37 -24.04 -19.65 -32.09
CA PRO A 37 -23.49 -19.62 -30.72
C PRO A 37 -22.82 -20.94 -30.25
N GLU A 38 -22.91 -22.06 -30.92
CA GLU A 38 -22.36 -23.33 -30.45
C GLU A 38 -20.87 -23.54 -30.80
N THR A 39 -20.37 -22.94 -31.86
CA THR A 39 -18.98 -23.07 -32.29
C THR A 39 -18.02 -22.21 -31.44
N LEU A 40 -18.49 -21.11 -30.92
CA LEU A 40 -17.69 -20.20 -30.05
C LEU A 40 -17.37 -20.79 -28.66
N GLN A 41 -18.23 -21.66 -28.11
CA GLN A 41 -18.01 -22.30 -26.82
C GLN A 41 -16.91 -23.38 -26.89
N ILE A 42 -16.77 -24.09 -27.99
CA ILE A 42 -15.77 -25.16 -28.19
C ILE A 42 -14.38 -24.56 -28.46
N GLU A 43 -14.28 -23.45 -29.19
CA GLU A 43 -13.03 -22.77 -29.47
C GLU A 43 -12.45 -22.09 -28.18
N ASN A 44 -13.29 -21.51 -27.34
CA ASN A 44 -12.84 -20.93 -26.07
C ASN A 44 -12.31 -21.98 -25.08
N LEU A 45 -12.93 -23.16 -24.99
CA LEU A 45 -12.46 -24.27 -24.15
C LEU A 45 -11.10 -24.82 -24.63
N SER A 46 -10.87 -24.88 -25.94
CA SER A 46 -9.59 -25.32 -26.52
C SER A 46 -8.48 -24.31 -26.25
N THR A 47 -8.80 -23.01 -26.27
CA THR A 47 -7.84 -21.94 -26.04
C THR A 47 -7.42 -21.86 -24.55
N ASP A 48 -8.36 -21.98 -23.62
CA ASP A 48 -8.10 -22.01 -22.18
C ASP A 48 -7.25 -23.21 -21.79
N HIS A 49 -7.51 -24.36 -22.38
CA HIS A 49 -6.74 -25.58 -22.15
C HIS A 49 -5.27 -25.47 -22.64
N MET A 50 -5.05 -24.86 -23.80
CA MET A 50 -3.72 -24.59 -24.35
C MET A 50 -2.93 -23.59 -23.53
N VAL A 51 -3.58 -22.55 -23.03
CA VAL A 51 -2.98 -21.52 -22.17
C VAL A 51 -2.53 -22.13 -20.84
N LEU A 52 -3.38 -22.94 -20.19
CA LEU A 52 -3.06 -23.64 -18.96
C LEU A 52 -1.90 -24.64 -19.14
N GLN A 53 -1.84 -25.36 -20.25
CA GLN A 53 -0.71 -26.25 -20.56
C GLN A 53 0.61 -25.52 -20.78
N ASN A 54 0.61 -24.37 -21.44
CA ASN A 54 1.81 -23.56 -21.68
C ASN A 54 2.32 -22.92 -20.39
N VAL A 55 1.43 -22.44 -19.52
CA VAL A 55 1.78 -21.91 -18.20
C VAL A 55 2.36 -23.02 -17.31
N ALA A 56 1.78 -24.23 -17.36
CA ALA A 56 2.28 -25.38 -16.61
C ALA A 56 3.70 -25.79 -17.04
N LEU A 57 4.01 -25.72 -18.31
CA LEU A 57 5.35 -25.99 -18.86
C LEU A 57 6.38 -24.94 -18.40
N LEU A 58 6.03 -23.66 -18.42
CA LEU A 58 6.87 -22.56 -17.95
C LEU A 58 7.18 -22.65 -16.43
N VAL A 59 6.18 -23.00 -15.63
CA VAL A 59 6.33 -23.22 -14.19
C VAL A 59 7.26 -24.42 -13.90
N SER A 60 7.20 -25.48 -14.70
CA SER A 60 8.11 -26.63 -14.61
C SER A 60 9.57 -26.26 -14.80
N GLU A 61 9.87 -25.39 -15.76
CA GLU A 61 11.24 -24.95 -16.06
C GLU A 61 11.83 -24.01 -15.01
N ILE A 62 10.97 -23.19 -14.37
CA ILE A 62 11.41 -22.16 -13.39
C ILE A 62 11.51 -22.72 -11.97
N SER A 63 10.66 -23.66 -11.58
CA SER A 63 10.51 -24.11 -10.18
C SER A 63 11.18 -25.43 -9.84
N GLY A 64 11.66 -26.19 -10.82
CA GLY A 64 12.23 -27.52 -10.60
C GLY A 64 11.22 -28.58 -10.11
N ILE A 65 9.92 -28.30 -10.21
CA ILE A 65 8.84 -29.22 -9.83
C ILE A 65 8.67 -30.27 -10.94
N SER A 66 8.39 -31.51 -10.57
CA SER A 66 8.26 -32.63 -11.53
C SER A 66 7.09 -32.38 -12.50
N LYS A 67 7.29 -32.67 -13.78
CA LYS A 67 6.26 -32.57 -14.83
C LYS A 67 5.00 -33.37 -14.50
N SER A 68 5.08 -34.45 -13.71
CA SER A 68 3.92 -35.25 -13.29
C SER A 68 3.06 -34.52 -12.28
N ASP A 69 3.67 -33.81 -11.31
CA ASP A 69 2.95 -33.08 -10.26
C ASP A 69 2.21 -31.87 -10.83
N ILE A 70 2.84 -31.19 -11.81
CA ILE A 70 2.23 -30.07 -12.51
C ILE A 70 1.05 -30.52 -13.39
N LYS A 71 1.17 -31.70 -14.03
CA LYS A 71 0.10 -32.25 -14.85
C LYS A 71 -1.12 -32.63 -14.00
N GLN A 72 -0.90 -33.14 -12.79
CA GLN A 72 -1.95 -33.45 -11.83
C GLN A 72 -2.68 -32.20 -11.36
N ILE A 73 -1.93 -31.16 -10.95
CA ILE A 73 -2.48 -29.87 -10.51
C ILE A 73 -3.29 -29.20 -11.62
N THR A 74 -2.82 -29.30 -12.87
CA THR A 74 -3.53 -28.73 -14.02
C THR A 74 -4.86 -29.45 -14.30
N SER A 75 -4.89 -30.79 -14.17
CA SER A 75 -6.11 -31.58 -14.29
C SER A 75 -7.13 -31.27 -13.19
N GLU A 76 -6.68 -31.15 -11.94
CA GLU A 76 -7.54 -30.79 -10.80
C GLU A 76 -8.14 -29.39 -10.94
N LEU A 77 -7.39 -28.42 -11.52
CA LEU A 77 -7.86 -27.07 -11.80
C LEU A 77 -8.91 -27.04 -12.93
N ILE A 78 -8.71 -27.82 -13.98
CA ILE A 78 -9.67 -27.91 -15.09
C ILE A 78 -10.98 -28.51 -14.59
N GLU A 79 -10.92 -29.59 -13.81
CA GLU A 79 -12.09 -30.24 -13.21
C GLU A 79 -12.87 -29.31 -12.26
N ALA A 80 -12.14 -28.48 -11.48
CA ALA A 80 -12.75 -27.49 -10.60
C ALA A 80 -13.46 -26.35 -11.38
N LEU A 81 -12.89 -25.93 -12.52
CA LEU A 81 -13.49 -24.91 -13.39
C LEU A 81 -14.73 -25.46 -14.12
N GLU A 82 -14.69 -26.70 -14.58
CA GLU A 82 -15.85 -27.38 -15.19
C GLU A 82 -16.97 -27.58 -14.18
N ASN A 83 -16.68 -27.99 -12.96
CA ASN A 83 -17.66 -28.17 -11.88
C ASN A 83 -18.29 -26.83 -11.42
N SER A 84 -17.55 -25.72 -11.44
CA SER A 84 -18.09 -24.40 -11.08
C SER A 84 -19.08 -23.86 -12.14
N ARG A 85 -18.90 -24.23 -13.42
CA ARG A 85 -19.82 -23.86 -14.51
C ARG A 85 -21.12 -24.67 -14.53
N ILE A 86 -21.11 -25.90 -13.97
CA ILE A 86 -22.29 -26.76 -13.89
C ILE A 86 -23.25 -26.32 -12.78
N THR A 87 -22.76 -25.62 -11.74
CA THR A 87 -23.59 -25.14 -10.61
C THR A 87 -24.40 -23.88 -10.93
N ASP A 88 -24.08 -23.16 -12.01
CA ASP A 88 -24.82 -21.95 -12.44
C ASP A 88 -26.02 -22.27 -13.39
N SER A 89 -26.24 -23.54 -13.74
CA SER A 89 -27.25 -23.92 -14.71
C SER A 89 -28.28 -24.91 -14.19
N ALA A 90 -28.83 -24.77 -12.98
CA ALA A 90 -30.09 -25.44 -12.62
C ALA A 90 -30.68 -25.01 -11.28
N LYS A 91 -31.75 -24.21 -11.28
CA LYS A 91 -33.06 -24.60 -10.70
C LYS A 91 -34.09 -23.48 -10.79
N PRO A 92 -35.28 -23.73 -11.41
CA PRO A 92 -36.43 -22.88 -11.19
C PRO A 92 -37.13 -23.31 -9.90
N ILE A 93 -37.40 -22.35 -9.01
CA ILE A 93 -38.23 -22.58 -7.83
C ILE A 93 -39.67 -22.32 -8.20
N ASN A 94 -40.49 -23.39 -8.21
CA ASN A 94 -41.93 -23.35 -8.17
C ASN A 94 -42.37 -22.76 -6.82
N VAL A 95 -43.23 -21.77 -6.87
CA VAL A 95 -44.03 -21.33 -5.71
C VAL A 95 -45.49 -21.54 -6.06
N ASP A 96 -46.12 -22.48 -5.38
CA ASP A 96 -47.54 -22.75 -5.36
C ASP A 96 -48.34 -21.60 -4.72
N SER A 97 -49.43 -21.31 -5.38
CA SER A 97 -50.48 -20.37 -5.03
C SER A 97 -51.36 -20.89 -3.87
N GLN A 98 -51.73 -19.99 -2.95
CA GLN A 98 -53.08 -20.04 -2.35
C GLN A 98 -53.56 -18.65 -1.91
N THR A 99 -54.50 -18.18 -2.64
CA THR A 99 -55.78 -17.44 -2.45
C THR A 99 -56.14 -16.89 -1.06
N SER A 100 -56.57 -15.61 -1.03
CA SER A 100 -57.99 -15.23 -0.74
C SER A 100 -58.19 -13.69 -0.89
N ASP A 101 -59.12 -13.35 -1.75
CA ASP A 101 -60.21 -12.37 -1.83
C ASP A 101 -60.21 -11.16 -0.84
N GLU A 102 -60.47 -9.96 -1.28
CA GLU A 102 -61.64 -9.21 -1.73
C GLU A 102 -61.33 -7.74 -2.06
N ALA A 103 -61.64 -7.29 -3.20
CA ALA A 103 -62.74 -6.46 -3.75
C ALA A 103 -62.58 -4.92 -3.70
N LYS A 104 -62.65 -4.36 -4.90
CA LYS A 104 -63.31 -3.12 -5.36
C LYS A 104 -62.60 -1.77 -5.29
N GLY A 105 -62.47 -1.18 -6.48
CA GLY A 105 -62.36 0.26 -6.70
C GLY A 105 -61.68 0.64 -8.01
N SER A 106 -62.44 0.76 -9.10
CA SER A 106 -62.04 1.26 -10.42
C SER A 106 -61.67 2.73 -10.41
N SER A 107 -60.56 3.10 -11.03
CA SER A 107 -60.47 4.30 -11.84
C SER A 107 -59.31 4.20 -12.82
N ASP A 108 -59.60 4.37 -14.10
CA ASP A 108 -58.69 4.45 -15.21
C ASP A 108 -57.70 5.63 -14.99
N GLU A 109 -56.42 5.31 -14.95
CA GLU A 109 -55.39 6.28 -15.25
C GLU A 109 -54.31 5.69 -16.19
N VAL A 110 -54.07 6.50 -17.22
CA VAL A 110 -53.19 6.34 -18.36
C VAL A 110 -51.80 5.85 -17.94
N LYS A 111 -51.34 4.71 -18.48
CA LYS A 111 -49.99 4.19 -18.36
C LYS A 111 -48.97 5.19 -18.92
N LYS A 112 -48.24 5.84 -18.01
CA LYS A 112 -46.93 6.45 -18.29
C LYS A 112 -45.87 5.33 -18.35
N PRO A 113 -44.80 5.45 -19.18
CA PRO A 113 -43.77 4.44 -19.29
C PRO A 113 -43.07 4.23 -17.96
N ASP A 114 -42.73 2.97 -17.62
CA ASP A 114 -42.09 2.52 -16.40
C ASP A 114 -40.90 3.41 -16.03
N SER A 115 -41.04 4.18 -14.94
CA SER A 115 -39.95 4.90 -14.33
C SER A 115 -39.04 3.87 -13.66
N ILE A 116 -37.83 3.71 -14.18
CA ILE A 116 -36.78 2.86 -13.60
C ILE A 116 -36.51 3.39 -12.18
N THR A 117 -36.98 2.69 -11.17
CA THR A 117 -36.74 3.04 -9.77
C THR A 117 -35.35 2.56 -9.36
N MET A 118 -34.48 3.50 -9.00
CA MET A 118 -33.14 3.23 -8.49
C MET A 118 -33.22 2.62 -7.08
N PRO A 119 -32.53 1.49 -6.80
CA PRO A 119 -32.46 0.92 -5.45
C PRO A 119 -31.93 1.94 -4.43
N GLU A 120 -32.53 1.99 -3.24
CA GLU A 120 -32.11 2.93 -2.19
C GLU A 120 -30.66 2.71 -1.71
N ASP A 121 -30.21 1.45 -1.70
CA ASP A 121 -28.84 1.10 -1.31
C ASP A 121 -27.77 1.59 -2.28
N PHE A 122 -28.15 1.92 -3.51
CA PHE A 122 -27.23 2.45 -4.52
C PHE A 122 -27.13 3.98 -4.46
N ARG A 123 -28.01 4.63 -3.69
CA ARG A 123 -28.09 6.07 -3.52
C ARG A 123 -27.22 6.55 -2.37
N CYS A 124 -26.38 7.54 -2.61
CA CYS A 124 -25.62 8.19 -1.55
C CYS A 124 -26.54 8.94 -0.58
N PRO A 125 -26.46 8.72 0.75
CA PRO A 125 -27.31 9.40 1.72
C PRO A 125 -27.08 10.92 1.81
N ILE A 126 -25.98 11.44 1.26
CA ILE A 126 -25.65 12.88 1.26
C ILE A 126 -26.13 13.55 -0.04
N SER A 127 -25.76 13.01 -1.21
CA SER A 127 -26.09 13.61 -2.51
C SER A 127 -27.43 13.15 -3.07
N LEU A 128 -27.98 12.06 -2.56
CA LEU A 128 -29.17 11.39 -3.06
C LEU A 128 -29.06 10.89 -4.52
N GLU A 129 -27.84 10.80 -5.04
CA GLU A 129 -27.52 10.33 -6.37
C GLU A 129 -26.93 8.91 -6.34
N LEU A 130 -26.88 8.25 -7.50
CA LEU A 130 -26.26 6.94 -7.67
C LEU A 130 -24.75 7.04 -7.34
N MET A 131 -24.27 6.16 -6.44
CA MET A 131 -22.86 6.16 -6.04
C MET A 131 -21.95 5.61 -7.14
N ARG A 132 -20.80 6.27 -7.30
CA ARG A 132 -19.74 5.89 -8.27
C ARG A 132 -18.52 5.29 -7.57
N ASP A 133 -18.12 5.89 -6.48
CA ASP A 133 -17.04 5.42 -5.61
C ASP A 133 -17.55 5.26 -4.18
N PRO A 134 -18.38 4.20 -3.95
CA PRO A 134 -18.94 3.96 -2.64
C PRO A 134 -17.86 3.59 -1.63
N VAL A 135 -17.88 4.28 -0.48
CA VAL A 135 -16.95 4.04 0.64
C VAL A 135 -17.71 3.84 1.94
N ILE A 136 -17.20 2.93 2.77
CA ILE A 136 -17.75 2.62 4.10
C ILE A 136 -16.99 3.43 5.15
N VAL A 137 -17.72 4.07 6.05
CA VAL A 137 -17.18 4.72 7.25
C VAL A 137 -17.24 3.78 8.46
N SER A 138 -16.57 4.14 9.56
CA SER A 138 -16.48 3.29 10.77
C SER A 138 -17.81 2.88 11.42
N THR A 139 -18.93 3.50 11.04
CA THR A 139 -20.29 3.10 11.48
C THR A 139 -20.95 2.08 10.56
N GLY A 140 -20.25 1.60 9.53
CA GLY A 140 -20.79 0.65 8.55
C GLY A 140 -21.67 1.27 7.46
N GLN A 141 -21.91 2.59 7.49
CA GLN A 141 -22.68 3.29 6.45
C GLN A 141 -21.83 3.56 5.22
N THR A 142 -22.44 3.43 4.04
CA THR A 142 -21.79 3.70 2.75
C THR A 142 -22.23 5.04 2.19
N TYR A 143 -21.27 5.77 1.61
CA TYR A 143 -21.44 7.06 1.00
C TYR A 143 -20.62 7.17 -0.28
N GLU A 144 -20.99 8.09 -1.17
CA GLU A 144 -20.08 8.53 -2.24
C GLU A 144 -18.85 9.22 -1.62
N ARG A 145 -17.65 8.78 -2.00
CA ARG A 145 -16.36 9.25 -1.44
C ARG A 145 -16.25 10.77 -1.42
N ALA A 146 -16.56 11.43 -2.53
CA ALA A 146 -16.41 12.89 -2.67
C ALA A 146 -17.21 13.67 -1.64
N PHE A 147 -18.42 13.21 -1.31
CA PHE A 147 -19.31 13.92 -0.39
C PHE A 147 -18.96 13.66 1.07
N ILE A 148 -18.66 12.40 1.44
CA ILE A 148 -18.27 12.10 2.82
C ILE A 148 -16.87 12.64 3.16
N GLN A 149 -15.96 12.69 2.20
CA GLN A 149 -14.65 13.32 2.37
C GLN A 149 -14.82 14.82 2.68
N ARG A 150 -15.63 15.53 1.88
CA ARG A 150 -15.94 16.94 2.12
C ARG A 150 -16.59 17.17 3.49
N TRP A 151 -17.49 16.29 3.93
CA TRP A 151 -18.10 16.33 5.26
C TRP A 151 -17.05 16.26 6.37
N ILE A 152 -16.10 15.36 6.24
CA ILE A 152 -14.97 15.18 7.16
C ILE A 152 -14.02 16.37 7.11
N ASP A 153 -13.69 16.88 5.91
CA ASP A 153 -12.78 18.02 5.70
C ASP A 153 -13.34 19.33 6.28
N CYS A 154 -14.68 19.46 6.33
CA CYS A 154 -15.36 20.55 7.05
C CYS A 154 -15.28 20.43 8.59
N GLY A 155 -14.55 19.46 9.12
CA GLY A 155 -14.34 19.27 10.55
C GLY A 155 -15.37 18.37 11.26
N ASN A 156 -16.34 17.80 10.54
CA ASN A 156 -17.33 16.93 11.12
C ASN A 156 -16.75 15.58 11.52
N ARG A 157 -17.12 15.07 12.68
CA ARG A 157 -16.65 13.81 13.26
C ARG A 157 -17.78 12.84 13.52
N THR A 158 -18.94 13.05 12.95
CA THR A 158 -20.14 12.21 13.09
C THR A 158 -20.60 11.69 11.73
N CYS A 159 -21.19 10.50 11.74
CA CYS A 159 -21.80 9.89 10.55
C CYS A 159 -23.06 10.69 10.14
N PRO A 160 -23.20 11.19 8.90
CA PRO A 160 -24.34 12.00 8.47
C PRO A 160 -25.71 11.32 8.66
N LYS A 161 -25.80 10.01 8.42
CA LYS A 161 -27.05 9.24 8.50
C LYS A 161 -27.39 8.81 9.92
N THR A 162 -26.40 8.30 10.68
CA THR A 162 -26.65 7.72 12.02
C THR A 162 -26.38 8.68 13.17
N GLN A 163 -25.73 9.83 12.91
CA GLN A 163 -25.28 10.81 13.91
C GLN A 163 -24.27 10.28 14.93
N GLN A 164 -23.87 9.01 14.81
CA GLN A 164 -22.89 8.40 15.68
C GLN A 164 -21.49 8.96 15.42
N LYS A 165 -20.69 9.09 16.47
CA LYS A 165 -19.31 9.56 16.35
C LYS A 165 -18.48 8.53 15.57
N LEU A 166 -17.73 9.01 14.57
CA LEU A 166 -16.80 8.18 13.80
C LEU A 166 -15.62 7.80 14.69
N GLN A 167 -15.37 6.50 14.82
CA GLN A 167 -14.25 5.96 15.60
C GLN A 167 -12.90 6.25 14.93
N ASN A 168 -12.89 6.25 13.60
CA ASN A 168 -11.77 6.68 12.75
C ASN A 168 -12.34 7.36 11.51
N LEU A 169 -11.48 8.07 10.78
CA LEU A 169 -11.84 8.79 9.57
C LEU A 169 -11.40 8.08 8.28
N THR A 170 -11.04 6.79 8.41
CA THR A 170 -10.63 5.98 7.26
C THR A 170 -11.85 5.64 6.41
N LEU A 171 -11.75 5.94 5.11
CA LEU A 171 -12.77 5.62 4.12
C LEU A 171 -12.37 4.32 3.42
N THR A 172 -13.09 3.23 3.70
CA THR A 172 -12.83 1.92 3.10
C THR A 172 -13.64 1.77 1.81
N PRO A 173 -13.03 1.51 0.64
CA PRO A 173 -13.76 1.28 -0.60
C PRO A 173 -14.74 0.13 -0.50
N ASN A 174 -15.97 0.32 -0.97
CA ASN A 174 -16.99 -0.73 -1.06
C ASN A 174 -17.05 -1.29 -2.49
N TYR A 175 -16.08 -2.14 -2.84
CA TYR A 175 -15.99 -2.72 -4.18
C TYR A 175 -17.20 -3.60 -4.53
N VAL A 176 -17.79 -4.28 -3.55
CA VAL A 176 -18.98 -5.13 -3.77
C VAL A 176 -20.14 -4.27 -4.23
N LEU A 177 -20.44 -3.20 -3.51
CA LEU A 177 -21.53 -2.31 -3.88
C LEU A 177 -21.26 -1.61 -5.22
N ARG A 178 -20.01 -1.24 -5.50
CA ARG A 178 -19.63 -0.68 -6.79
C ARG A 178 -19.90 -1.64 -7.95
N SER A 179 -19.55 -2.92 -7.80
CA SER A 179 -19.83 -3.94 -8.82
C SER A 179 -21.32 -4.15 -9.03
N LEU A 180 -22.11 -4.18 -7.95
CA LEU A 180 -23.57 -4.30 -8.04
C LEU A 180 -24.21 -3.09 -8.74
N ILE A 181 -23.72 -1.88 -8.49
CA ILE A 181 -24.18 -0.67 -9.17
C ILE A 181 -23.88 -0.74 -10.67
N LEU A 182 -22.66 -1.15 -11.04
CA LEU A 182 -22.27 -1.29 -12.45
C LEU A 182 -23.13 -2.33 -13.17
N GLN A 183 -23.34 -3.50 -12.58
CA GLN A 183 -24.18 -4.55 -13.11
C GLN A 183 -25.64 -4.07 -13.27
N TRP A 184 -26.20 -3.38 -12.29
CA TRP A 184 -27.54 -2.83 -12.37
C TRP A 184 -27.67 -1.77 -13.48
N CYS A 185 -26.65 -0.92 -13.68
CA CYS A 185 -26.60 0.03 -14.77
C CYS A 185 -26.62 -0.67 -16.13
N GLU A 186 -25.82 -1.73 -16.28
CA GLU A 186 -25.73 -2.54 -17.49
C GLU A 186 -27.08 -3.24 -17.80
N GLU A 187 -27.69 -3.88 -16.79
CA GLU A 187 -29.00 -4.55 -16.93
C GLU A 187 -30.14 -3.58 -17.31
N LYS A 188 -30.06 -2.34 -16.87
CA LYS A 188 -31.07 -1.32 -17.15
C LYS A 188 -30.75 -0.45 -18.37
N GLY A 189 -29.62 -0.67 -19.04
CA GLY A 189 -29.18 0.15 -20.18
C GLY A 189 -28.95 1.62 -19.79
N ILE A 190 -28.60 1.86 -18.50
CA ILE A 190 -28.26 3.18 -17.99
C ILE A 190 -26.76 3.31 -18.14
N GLU A 191 -26.29 4.41 -18.75
CA GLU A 191 -24.85 4.70 -18.71
C GLU A 191 -24.37 4.65 -17.27
N PRO A 192 -23.36 3.81 -16.94
CA PRO A 192 -22.80 3.82 -15.61
C PRO A 192 -22.37 5.26 -15.27
N PRO A 193 -22.52 5.70 -14.03
CA PRO A 193 -22.21 7.07 -13.66
C PRO A 193 -20.73 7.30 -13.90
N THR A 194 -20.39 7.63 -15.14
CA THR A 194 -19.15 8.26 -15.53
C THR A 194 -19.06 9.59 -14.81
N ARG A 195 -17.88 10.06 -14.50
CA ARG A 195 -17.62 11.35 -13.83
C ARG A 195 -18.63 12.38 -14.33
N SER A 196 -19.67 12.65 -13.50
CA SER A 196 -20.73 13.50 -13.93
C SER A 196 -20.21 14.93 -14.02
N LYS A 197 -20.46 15.52 -15.15
CA LYS A 197 -20.76 16.93 -15.30
C LYS A 197 -21.66 17.38 -14.14
N TYR A 198 -21.09 18.03 -13.13
CA TYR A 198 -21.84 19.07 -12.44
C TYR A 198 -22.10 20.10 -13.53
N GLU A 199 -23.31 20.16 -14.03
CA GLU A 199 -23.77 21.24 -14.88
C GLU A 199 -23.66 22.53 -14.10
N GLY A 200 -22.59 23.22 -14.33
CA GLY A 200 -22.16 24.48 -13.73
C GLY A 200 -20.70 24.80 -14.04
N SER A 201 -19.93 23.84 -14.55
CA SER A 201 -18.51 24.04 -14.87
C SER A 201 -17.99 23.11 -15.96
N SER A 202 -18.77 22.81 -17.00
CA SER A 202 -18.31 21.99 -18.13
C SER A 202 -17.24 22.69 -18.99
N VAL A 203 -17.04 23.97 -18.80
CA VAL A 203 -15.98 24.78 -19.42
C VAL A 203 -14.69 24.63 -18.61
N GLU A 204 -14.74 24.67 -17.27
CA GLU A 204 -13.55 24.63 -16.40
C GLU A 204 -12.83 23.28 -16.39
N VAL A 205 -13.55 22.14 -16.44
CA VAL A 205 -12.89 20.80 -16.45
C VAL A 205 -12.16 20.54 -17.78
N GLY A 206 -12.66 21.08 -18.88
CA GLY A 206 -11.98 21.02 -20.18
C GLY A 206 -10.76 21.91 -20.22
N GLU A 207 -10.86 23.12 -19.65
CA GLU A 207 -9.75 24.07 -19.55
C GLU A 207 -8.66 23.56 -18.61
N ASP A 208 -8.99 23.03 -17.44
CA ASP A 208 -8.05 22.43 -16.49
C ASP A 208 -7.28 21.25 -17.13
N ARG A 209 -7.95 20.39 -17.88
CA ARG A 209 -7.32 19.29 -18.57
C ARG A 209 -6.36 19.76 -19.66
N LEU A 210 -6.78 20.70 -20.50
CA LEU A 210 -5.94 21.28 -21.53
C LEU A 210 -4.73 22.03 -20.95
N ALA A 211 -4.93 22.74 -19.83
CA ALA A 211 -3.87 23.42 -19.10
C ALA A 211 -2.85 22.40 -18.55
N ILE A 212 -3.29 21.30 -17.96
CA ILE A 212 -2.43 20.22 -17.47
C ILE A 212 -1.67 19.54 -18.62
N GLU A 213 -2.34 19.24 -19.74
CA GLU A 213 -1.68 18.68 -20.93
C GLU A 213 -0.63 19.63 -21.52
N ALA A 214 -0.88 20.94 -21.47
CA ALA A 214 0.10 21.95 -21.88
C ALA A 214 1.32 21.96 -20.92
N LEU A 215 1.09 21.89 -19.61
CA LEU A 215 2.16 21.80 -18.60
C LEU A 215 2.99 20.53 -18.79
N VAL A 216 2.35 19.38 -19.05
CA VAL A 216 3.06 18.12 -19.30
C VAL A 216 3.91 18.19 -20.57
N ARG A 217 3.41 18.83 -21.64
CA ARG A 217 4.21 19.10 -22.84
C ARG A 217 5.42 19.97 -22.54
N ASN A 218 5.25 21.00 -21.70
CA ASN A 218 6.34 21.92 -21.32
C ASN A 218 7.44 21.23 -20.50
N LEU A 219 7.17 20.11 -19.79
CA LEU A 219 8.22 19.31 -19.16
C LEU A 219 9.23 18.73 -20.15
N SER A 220 8.86 18.60 -21.41
CA SER A 220 9.70 18.02 -22.48
C SER A 220 10.21 19.07 -23.49
N CYS A 221 9.94 20.35 -23.27
CA CYS A 221 10.39 21.42 -24.16
C CYS A 221 11.92 21.61 -24.10
N SER A 222 12.48 22.33 -25.06
CA SER A 222 13.94 22.60 -25.14
C SER A 222 14.41 23.62 -24.08
N SER A 223 13.56 24.59 -23.73
CA SER A 223 13.86 25.64 -22.75
C SER A 223 13.98 25.07 -21.34
N LEU A 224 15.06 25.41 -20.63
CA LEU A 224 15.27 25.03 -19.24
C LEU A 224 14.26 25.72 -18.29
N ASP A 225 14.01 27.01 -18.57
CA ASP A 225 13.11 27.81 -17.70
C ASP A 225 11.67 27.35 -17.82
N ASP A 226 11.21 26.96 -19.02
CA ASP A 226 9.87 26.42 -19.22
C ASP A 226 9.70 25.05 -18.54
N ARG A 227 10.71 24.17 -18.64
CA ARG A 227 10.70 22.89 -17.91
C ARG A 227 10.65 23.08 -16.41
N LYS A 228 11.43 24.03 -15.88
CA LYS A 228 11.50 24.35 -14.48
C LYS A 228 10.16 24.91 -13.97
N SER A 229 9.59 25.87 -14.71
CA SER A 229 8.29 26.47 -14.40
C SER A 229 7.18 25.43 -14.44
N ALA A 230 7.12 24.59 -15.47
CA ALA A 230 6.14 23.52 -15.58
C ALA A 230 6.27 22.50 -14.43
N ALA A 231 7.48 22.09 -14.06
CA ALA A 231 7.71 21.18 -12.94
C ALA A 231 7.28 21.79 -11.59
N ALA A 232 7.51 23.10 -11.39
CA ALA A 232 7.09 23.81 -10.20
C ALA A 232 5.55 23.88 -10.09
N GLU A 233 4.87 24.14 -11.20
CA GLU A 233 3.41 24.20 -11.23
C GLU A 233 2.77 22.82 -11.04
N ILE A 234 3.29 21.78 -11.69
CA ILE A 234 2.86 20.39 -11.47
C ILE A 234 3.05 19.99 -10.00
N ARG A 235 4.18 20.35 -9.37
CA ARG A 235 4.39 20.19 -7.92
C ARG A 235 3.28 20.84 -7.11
N SER A 236 2.90 22.06 -7.45
CA SER A 236 1.83 22.81 -6.78
C SER A 236 0.47 22.14 -6.96
N LEU A 237 0.12 21.75 -8.19
CA LEU A 237 -1.15 21.07 -8.50
C LEU A 237 -1.24 19.70 -7.80
N ALA A 238 -0.19 18.87 -7.87
CA ALA A 238 -0.14 17.56 -7.22
C ALA A 238 -0.27 17.64 -5.69
N LYS A 239 0.15 18.77 -5.09
CA LYS A 239 -0.02 19.03 -3.64
C LYS A 239 -1.46 19.32 -3.27
N LYS A 240 -2.24 20.00 -4.15
CA LYS A 240 -3.57 20.55 -3.82
C LYS A 240 -4.66 19.50 -3.64
N SER A 241 -4.82 18.55 -4.57
CA SER A 241 -5.93 17.60 -4.52
C SER A 241 -5.58 16.22 -5.08
N THR A 242 -6.42 15.23 -4.75
CA THR A 242 -6.31 13.88 -5.31
C THR A 242 -6.68 13.86 -6.80
N ASP A 243 -7.68 14.65 -7.21
CA ASP A 243 -8.11 14.75 -8.61
C ASP A 243 -6.97 15.27 -9.50
N ASN A 244 -6.23 16.28 -9.03
CA ASN A 244 -5.04 16.75 -9.75
C ASN A 244 -3.97 15.65 -9.86
N ARG A 245 -3.77 14.82 -8.81
CA ARG A 245 -2.81 13.71 -8.88
C ARG A 245 -3.21 12.67 -9.91
N MET A 246 -4.50 12.37 -10.01
CA MET A 246 -5.04 11.45 -11.01
C MET A 246 -4.88 12.03 -12.42
N LEU A 247 -5.36 13.25 -12.63
CA LEU A 247 -5.35 13.90 -13.94
C LEU A 247 -3.93 14.11 -14.48
N LEU A 248 -2.97 14.51 -13.62
CA LEU A 248 -1.56 14.62 -13.98
C LEU A 248 -0.96 13.27 -14.40
N ALA A 249 -1.29 12.18 -13.71
CA ALA A 249 -0.82 10.84 -14.08
C ALA A 249 -1.43 10.38 -15.40
N GLU A 250 -2.75 10.54 -15.60
CA GLU A 250 -3.47 10.26 -16.84
C GLU A 250 -2.93 11.06 -18.03
N SER A 251 -2.52 12.31 -17.80
CA SER A 251 -1.93 13.18 -18.83
C SER A 251 -0.47 12.85 -19.13
N GLY A 252 0.12 11.83 -18.52
CA GLY A 252 1.48 11.39 -18.80
C GLY A 252 2.59 12.21 -18.13
N ALA A 253 2.29 12.90 -17.02
CA ALA A 253 3.31 13.67 -16.28
C ALA A 253 4.41 12.78 -15.68
N ILE A 254 4.11 11.55 -15.25
CA ILE A 254 5.06 10.66 -14.57
C ILE A 254 6.32 10.41 -15.42
N PRO A 255 6.26 9.87 -16.65
CA PRO A 255 7.46 9.62 -17.45
C PRO A 255 8.26 10.90 -17.78
N ALA A 256 7.60 12.03 -17.95
CA ALA A 256 8.27 13.31 -18.18
C ALA A 256 9.02 13.79 -16.92
N LEU A 257 8.40 13.67 -15.73
CA LEU A 257 9.06 14.00 -14.45
C LEU A 257 10.23 13.06 -14.15
N VAL A 258 10.11 11.76 -14.46
CA VAL A 258 11.22 10.80 -14.28
C VAL A 258 12.45 11.21 -15.09
N LYS A 259 12.27 11.68 -16.33
CA LYS A 259 13.39 12.21 -17.14
C LYS A 259 14.03 13.43 -16.50
N LEU A 260 13.26 14.32 -15.86
CA LEU A 260 13.76 15.51 -15.20
C LEU A 260 14.54 15.25 -13.91
N LEU A 261 14.46 14.05 -13.33
CA LEU A 261 15.29 13.66 -12.19
C LEU A 261 16.78 13.68 -12.53
N SER A 262 17.15 13.54 -13.80
CA SER A 262 18.53 13.64 -14.29
C SER A 262 18.93 15.06 -14.70
N SER A 263 18.10 16.06 -14.40
CA SER A 263 18.41 17.47 -14.72
C SER A 263 19.66 17.95 -13.99
N LYS A 264 20.50 18.72 -14.70
CA LYS A 264 21.66 19.39 -14.10
C LYS A 264 21.26 20.64 -13.28
N ASP A 265 20.07 21.19 -13.52
CA ASP A 265 19.54 22.28 -12.70
C ASP A 265 18.96 21.74 -11.39
N PRO A 266 19.54 22.10 -10.21
CA PRO A 266 19.11 21.55 -8.93
C PRO A 266 17.64 21.84 -8.61
N LYS A 267 17.11 22.98 -9.03
CA LYS A 267 15.72 23.35 -8.77
C LYS A 267 14.75 22.55 -9.64
N THR A 268 15.05 22.32 -10.89
CA THR A 268 14.26 21.43 -11.75
C THR A 268 14.22 20.01 -11.21
N GLN A 269 15.39 19.50 -10.76
CA GLN A 269 15.50 18.18 -10.14
C GLN A 269 14.65 18.10 -8.85
N GLU A 270 14.72 19.11 -7.98
CA GLU A 270 13.95 19.22 -6.74
C GLU A 270 12.44 19.24 -7.04
N HIS A 271 11.99 20.06 -8.01
CA HIS A 271 10.59 20.11 -8.41
C HIS A 271 10.11 18.75 -8.93
N ALA A 272 10.91 18.09 -9.77
CA ALA A 272 10.55 16.79 -10.33
C ALA A 272 10.38 15.71 -9.25
N VAL A 273 11.36 15.56 -8.33
CA VAL A 273 11.27 14.55 -7.27
C VAL A 273 10.13 14.85 -6.29
N THR A 274 9.89 16.13 -5.99
CA THR A 274 8.78 16.53 -5.11
C THR A 274 7.41 16.30 -5.79
N SER A 275 7.32 16.50 -7.09
CA SER A 275 6.11 16.19 -7.86
C SER A 275 5.80 14.70 -7.83
N LEU A 276 6.80 13.84 -8.04
CA LEU A 276 6.64 12.39 -7.93
C LEU A 276 6.27 11.95 -6.51
N LEU A 277 6.84 12.56 -5.47
CA LEU A 277 6.44 12.36 -4.08
C LEU A 277 4.95 12.73 -3.89
N ASN A 278 4.52 13.90 -4.34
CA ASN A 278 3.13 14.32 -4.20
C ASN A 278 2.17 13.42 -4.99
N LEU A 279 2.55 12.99 -6.20
CA LEU A 279 1.78 12.05 -7.01
C LEU A 279 1.64 10.69 -6.32
N SER A 280 2.69 10.21 -5.64
CA SER A 280 2.72 8.94 -4.93
C SER A 280 1.81 8.87 -3.69
N ILE A 281 1.24 10.00 -3.25
CA ILE A 281 0.23 10.03 -2.18
C ILE A 281 -1.05 9.30 -2.61
N TYR A 282 -1.36 9.30 -3.90
CA TYR A 282 -2.45 8.52 -4.47
C TYR A 282 -1.95 7.10 -4.81
N ASP A 283 -2.58 6.08 -4.21
CA ASP A 283 -2.07 4.71 -4.23
C ASP A 283 -1.89 4.13 -5.64
N GLN A 284 -2.81 4.40 -6.56
CA GLN A 284 -2.72 3.92 -7.94
C GLN A 284 -1.52 4.51 -8.70
N ASN A 285 -1.10 5.73 -8.36
CA ASN A 285 0.07 6.33 -8.98
C ASN A 285 1.40 5.69 -8.54
N LYS A 286 1.44 5.02 -7.38
CA LYS A 286 2.68 4.36 -6.90
C LYS A 286 3.17 3.32 -7.90
N GLU A 287 2.27 2.51 -8.41
CA GLU A 287 2.60 1.50 -9.42
C GLU A 287 3.05 2.16 -10.73
N LEU A 288 2.32 3.18 -11.20
CA LEU A 288 2.69 3.92 -12.43
C LEU A 288 4.07 4.57 -12.31
N ILE A 289 4.44 5.10 -11.15
CA ILE A 289 5.76 5.69 -10.89
C ILE A 289 6.85 4.62 -10.96
N VAL A 290 6.61 3.44 -10.36
CA VAL A 290 7.57 2.34 -10.37
C VAL A 290 7.72 1.73 -11.76
N VAL A 291 6.62 1.46 -12.46
CA VAL A 291 6.62 0.95 -13.85
C VAL A 291 7.25 1.98 -14.80
N GLY A 292 7.05 3.28 -14.53
CA GLY A 292 7.72 4.37 -15.26
C GLY A 292 9.24 4.46 -15.01
N GLY A 293 9.84 3.53 -14.27
CA GLY A 293 11.29 3.43 -14.06
C GLY A 293 11.85 4.47 -13.09
N ALA A 294 11.04 5.03 -12.20
CA ALA A 294 11.46 6.12 -11.31
C ALA A 294 12.46 5.72 -10.21
N ILE A 295 12.52 4.44 -9.80
CA ILE A 295 13.30 4.00 -8.62
C ILE A 295 14.78 4.39 -8.75
N VAL A 296 15.44 4.00 -9.84
CA VAL A 296 16.87 4.28 -10.05
C VAL A 296 17.16 5.78 -10.09
N PRO A 297 16.43 6.60 -10.88
CA PRO A 297 16.61 8.06 -10.87
C PRO A 297 16.33 8.71 -9.51
N ILE A 298 15.32 8.27 -8.75
CA ILE A 298 15.07 8.78 -7.38
C ILE A 298 16.25 8.46 -6.45
N ILE A 299 16.84 7.27 -6.55
CA ILE A 299 18.04 6.90 -5.78
C ILE A 299 19.24 7.76 -6.18
N GLN A 300 19.40 8.11 -7.45
CA GLN A 300 20.43 9.05 -7.90
C GLN A 300 20.24 10.44 -7.28
N VAL A 301 19.01 10.96 -7.25
CA VAL A 301 18.68 12.23 -6.56
C VAL A 301 18.98 12.13 -5.07
N LEU A 302 18.63 11.02 -4.41
CA LEU A 302 18.93 10.79 -3.00
C LEU A 302 20.44 10.84 -2.70
N ARG A 303 21.27 10.37 -3.62
CA ARG A 303 22.74 10.34 -3.48
C ARG A 303 23.41 11.68 -3.79
N MET A 304 22.96 12.37 -4.82
CA MET A 304 23.71 13.44 -5.49
C MET A 304 22.94 14.78 -5.53
N GLY A 305 21.67 14.81 -5.16
CA GLY A 305 20.84 16.01 -5.22
C GLY A 305 21.18 17.06 -4.15
N SER A 306 20.51 18.21 -4.24
CA SER A 306 20.49 19.18 -3.13
C SER A 306 19.93 18.57 -1.86
N MET A 307 20.17 19.16 -0.67
CA MET A 307 19.64 18.59 0.56
C MET A 307 18.13 18.45 0.50
N GLU A 308 17.40 19.45 -0.01
CA GLU A 308 15.94 19.40 -0.16
C GLU A 308 15.49 18.31 -1.13
N ALA A 309 16.23 18.12 -2.23
CA ALA A 309 15.94 17.05 -3.20
C ALA A 309 16.18 15.66 -2.59
N ARG A 310 17.25 15.49 -1.82
CA ARG A 310 17.58 14.24 -1.10
C ARG A 310 16.50 13.89 -0.06
N GLU A 311 16.03 14.86 0.71
CA GLU A 311 14.93 14.69 1.68
C GLU A 311 13.64 14.24 0.97
N ASN A 312 13.24 14.94 -0.09
CA ASN A 312 12.05 14.60 -0.85
C ASN A 312 12.18 13.23 -1.55
N ALA A 313 13.39 12.86 -1.99
CA ALA A 313 13.67 11.53 -2.53
C ALA A 313 13.50 10.43 -1.46
N ALA A 314 13.99 10.64 -0.24
CA ALA A 314 13.79 9.71 0.87
C ALA A 314 12.30 9.55 1.22
N ALA A 315 11.55 10.66 1.26
CA ALA A 315 10.10 10.64 1.46
C ALA A 315 9.35 9.92 0.30
N ALA A 316 9.79 10.10 -0.95
CA ALA A 316 9.24 9.39 -2.10
C ALA A 316 9.52 7.88 -2.03
N ILE A 317 10.74 7.49 -1.64
CA ILE A 317 11.10 6.08 -1.39
C ILE A 317 10.21 5.48 -0.30
N PHE A 318 10.00 6.20 0.81
CA PHE A 318 9.06 5.75 1.85
C PHE A 318 7.66 5.55 1.28
N SER A 319 7.09 6.54 0.57
CA SER A 319 5.75 6.44 -0.01
C SER A 319 5.62 5.25 -0.96
N LEU A 320 6.58 5.04 -1.86
CA LEU A 320 6.57 3.92 -2.81
C LEU A 320 6.74 2.57 -2.10
N SER A 321 7.53 2.53 -1.02
CA SER A 321 7.77 1.31 -0.24
C SER A 321 6.58 0.86 0.61
N LEU A 322 5.46 1.58 0.63
CA LEU A 322 4.21 1.11 1.26
C LEU A 322 3.66 -0.13 0.56
N ILE A 323 3.97 -0.33 -0.72
CA ILE A 323 3.69 -1.56 -1.47
C ILE A 323 4.81 -2.58 -1.19
N ASP A 324 4.46 -3.81 -0.84
CA ASP A 324 5.41 -4.83 -0.38
C ASP A 324 6.43 -5.22 -1.45
N ASP A 325 6.02 -5.39 -2.70
CA ASP A 325 6.92 -5.71 -3.80
C ASP A 325 7.95 -4.59 -4.05
N ASN A 326 7.56 -3.35 -3.85
CA ASN A 326 8.46 -2.21 -3.97
C ASN A 326 9.54 -2.20 -2.87
N LYS A 327 9.26 -2.73 -1.66
CA LYS A 327 10.28 -2.87 -0.62
C LYS A 327 11.44 -3.76 -1.09
N ILE A 328 11.12 -4.84 -1.80
CA ILE A 328 12.11 -5.76 -2.35
C ILE A 328 12.91 -5.07 -3.44
N MET A 329 12.23 -4.46 -4.40
CA MET A 329 12.84 -3.78 -5.54
C MET A 329 13.75 -2.63 -5.09
N ILE A 330 13.24 -1.71 -4.27
CA ILE A 330 14.00 -0.57 -3.77
C ILE A 330 15.20 -1.04 -2.97
N GLY A 331 15.00 -1.97 -2.00
CA GLY A 331 16.08 -2.43 -1.15
C GLY A 331 17.13 -3.27 -1.86
N SER A 332 16.82 -3.85 -3.03
CA SER A 332 17.79 -4.57 -3.88
C SER A 332 18.51 -3.66 -4.88
N THR A 333 18.02 -2.45 -5.10
CA THR A 333 18.66 -1.49 -6.01
C THR A 333 19.96 -0.97 -5.38
N PRO A 334 21.10 -1.09 -6.09
CA PRO A 334 22.40 -0.68 -5.56
C PRO A 334 22.42 0.80 -5.14
N GLY A 335 22.94 1.06 -3.95
CA GLY A 335 23.07 2.40 -3.40
C GLY A 335 21.81 2.97 -2.73
N ALA A 336 20.68 2.26 -2.76
CA ALA A 336 19.43 2.75 -2.17
C ALA A 336 19.50 2.82 -0.64
N ILE A 337 19.87 1.72 -0.01
CA ILE A 337 19.97 1.63 1.47
C ILE A 337 21.16 2.45 1.95
N GLU A 338 22.29 2.40 1.26
CA GLU A 338 23.49 3.16 1.58
C GLU A 338 23.22 4.67 1.58
N ALA A 339 22.51 5.19 0.58
CA ALA A 339 22.16 6.61 0.50
C ALA A 339 21.18 7.05 1.60
N LEU A 340 20.23 6.18 1.98
CA LEU A 340 19.35 6.44 3.13
C LEU A 340 20.12 6.45 4.44
N VAL A 341 21.08 5.54 4.63
CA VAL A 341 21.95 5.50 5.82
C VAL A 341 22.83 6.75 5.89
N GLU A 342 23.37 7.19 4.75
CA GLU A 342 24.13 8.45 4.68
C GLU A 342 23.27 9.66 5.04
N LEU A 343 22.03 9.75 4.51
CA LEU A 343 21.11 10.83 4.85
C LEU A 343 20.66 10.78 6.32
N LEU A 344 20.51 9.59 6.91
CA LEU A 344 20.25 9.41 8.34
C LEU A 344 21.39 9.97 9.19
N GLN A 345 22.63 9.80 8.75
CA GLN A 345 23.83 10.24 9.47
C GLN A 345 24.08 11.75 9.32
N SER A 346 24.01 12.28 8.10
CA SER A 346 24.50 13.61 7.74
C SER A 346 23.42 14.59 7.28
N GLY A 347 22.15 14.16 7.24
CA GLY A 347 21.04 14.98 6.79
C GLY A 347 20.61 16.06 7.78
N SER A 348 19.74 16.99 7.34
CA SER A 348 19.00 17.88 8.21
C SER A 348 18.11 17.11 9.19
N SER A 349 17.50 17.76 10.17
CA SER A 349 16.55 17.13 11.09
C SER A 349 15.39 16.44 10.32
N ARG A 350 14.85 17.10 9.28
CA ARG A 350 13.83 16.53 8.41
C ARG A 350 14.36 15.35 7.60
N GLY A 351 15.51 15.52 6.94
CA GLY A 351 16.12 14.48 6.11
C GLY A 351 16.43 13.21 6.90
N ARG A 352 16.94 13.36 8.13
CA ARG A 352 17.15 12.22 9.05
C ARG A 352 15.87 11.49 9.37
N LYS A 353 14.79 12.23 9.65
CA LYS A 353 13.47 11.64 9.92
C LYS A 353 12.89 10.90 8.70
N ASP A 354 12.96 11.51 7.52
CA ASP A 354 12.48 10.91 6.28
C ASP A 354 13.27 9.63 5.94
N ALA A 355 14.61 9.67 6.11
CA ALA A 355 15.49 8.52 5.94
C ALA A 355 15.20 7.41 6.96
N ALA A 356 15.01 7.75 8.24
CA ALA A 356 14.66 6.80 9.29
C ALA A 356 13.35 6.08 8.98
N THR A 357 12.34 6.83 8.55
CA THR A 357 11.01 6.28 8.19
C THR A 357 11.10 5.34 6.98
N ALA A 358 11.85 5.73 5.94
CA ALA A 358 12.08 4.89 4.77
C ALA A 358 12.85 3.59 5.12
N LEU A 359 13.92 3.71 5.90
CA LEU A 359 14.71 2.55 6.36
C LEU A 359 13.89 1.60 7.24
N PHE A 360 13.08 2.13 8.17
CA PHE A 360 12.18 1.32 8.97
C PHE A 360 11.26 0.49 8.08
N ASN A 361 10.58 1.13 7.13
CA ASN A 361 9.62 0.45 6.25
C ASN A 361 10.30 -0.58 5.32
N LEU A 362 11.44 -0.25 4.74
CA LEU A 362 12.22 -1.16 3.91
C LEU A 362 12.73 -2.38 4.72
N CYS A 363 13.13 -2.18 5.97
CA CYS A 363 13.63 -3.23 6.86
C CYS A 363 12.53 -4.15 7.41
N ILE A 364 11.25 -3.94 7.10
CA ILE A 364 10.21 -4.95 7.31
C ILE A 364 10.55 -6.21 6.50
N TYR A 365 11.07 -6.06 5.29
CA TYR A 365 11.56 -7.18 4.48
C TYR A 365 12.92 -7.71 4.98
N GLN A 366 13.03 -9.02 5.19
CA GLN A 366 14.15 -9.66 5.89
C GLN A 366 15.52 -9.37 5.25
N ALA A 367 15.63 -9.47 3.93
CA ALA A 367 16.89 -9.26 3.24
C ALA A 367 17.39 -7.80 3.36
N ASN A 368 16.50 -6.82 3.48
CA ASN A 368 16.86 -5.43 3.64
C ASN A 368 17.47 -5.14 5.02
N LYS A 369 17.11 -5.90 6.05
CA LYS A 369 17.74 -5.79 7.38
C LYS A 369 19.25 -6.05 7.30
N VAL A 370 19.64 -7.11 6.61
CA VAL A 370 21.05 -7.45 6.44
C VAL A 370 21.77 -6.40 5.60
N ARG A 371 21.13 -5.92 4.52
CA ARG A 371 21.67 -4.84 3.68
C ARG A 371 21.88 -3.57 4.48
N ALA A 372 20.93 -3.18 5.32
CA ALA A 372 21.04 -1.99 6.18
C ALA A 372 22.19 -2.10 7.19
N VAL A 373 22.37 -3.27 7.81
CA VAL A 373 23.50 -3.51 8.72
C VAL A 373 24.84 -3.45 7.98
N ARG A 374 24.93 -4.04 6.78
CA ARG A 374 26.11 -3.99 5.93
C ARG A 374 26.41 -2.56 5.44
N ALA A 375 25.38 -1.76 5.20
CA ALA A 375 25.51 -0.34 4.87
C ALA A 375 25.91 0.55 6.06
N GLY A 376 26.10 -0.02 7.27
CA GLY A 376 26.62 0.70 8.44
C GLY A 376 25.55 1.44 9.25
N ILE A 377 24.26 1.08 9.15
CA ILE A 377 23.14 1.75 9.85
C ILE A 377 23.34 1.81 11.38
N LEU A 378 24.08 0.88 11.96
CA LEU A 378 24.24 0.80 13.41
C LEU A 378 24.98 2.02 13.99
N SER A 379 25.94 2.59 13.25
CA SER A 379 26.69 3.77 13.70
C SER A 379 25.79 4.99 13.94
N PRO A 380 25.00 5.47 12.95
CA PRO A 380 24.08 6.58 13.20
C PRO A 380 23.01 6.25 14.25
N LEU A 381 22.51 5.00 14.31
CA LEU A 381 21.52 4.63 15.34
C LEU A 381 22.09 4.71 16.75
N VAL A 382 23.35 4.29 16.98
CA VAL A 382 24.02 4.44 18.29
C VAL A 382 24.19 5.91 18.63
N GLN A 383 24.60 6.77 17.69
CA GLN A 383 24.69 8.21 17.90
C GLN A 383 23.35 8.82 18.31
N MET A 384 22.25 8.41 17.65
CA MET A 384 20.89 8.87 17.99
C MET A 384 20.45 8.42 19.39
N LEU A 385 20.90 7.25 19.88
CA LEU A 385 20.64 6.80 21.26
C LEU A 385 21.46 7.59 22.29
N GLN A 386 22.62 8.10 21.91
CA GLN A 386 23.51 8.91 22.80
C GLN A 386 23.02 10.36 22.93
N ASP A 387 22.31 10.87 21.92
CA ASP A 387 21.80 12.25 21.94
C ASP A 387 20.55 12.35 22.81
N SER A 388 20.75 12.47 24.10
CA SER A 388 19.68 12.61 25.10
C SER A 388 18.90 13.93 24.97
N SER A 389 19.40 14.90 24.19
CA SER A 389 18.71 16.17 23.96
C SER A 389 17.56 16.07 22.94
N ASN A 390 17.55 15.02 22.11
CA ASN A 390 16.58 14.83 21.01
C ASN A 390 15.77 13.53 21.18
N ASN A 391 14.72 13.60 22.00
CA ASN A 391 13.83 12.46 22.25
C ASN A 391 13.21 11.86 20.97
N GLY A 392 12.98 12.67 19.92
CA GLY A 392 12.45 12.19 18.64
C GLY A 392 13.45 11.27 17.92
N ALA A 393 14.72 11.62 17.88
CA ALA A 393 15.76 10.80 17.27
C ALA A 393 15.93 9.45 18.00
N THR A 394 15.86 9.47 19.34
CA THR A 394 15.92 8.24 20.16
C THR A 394 14.75 7.30 19.83
N ASP A 395 13.52 7.81 19.67
CA ASP A 395 12.34 7.01 19.33
C ASP A 395 12.46 6.37 17.93
N GLU A 396 12.98 7.13 16.96
CA GLU A 396 13.26 6.64 15.60
C GLU A 396 14.33 5.53 15.61
N ALA A 397 15.43 5.73 16.35
CA ALA A 397 16.49 4.73 16.48
C ALA A 397 15.96 3.43 17.10
N LEU A 398 15.21 3.50 18.19
CA LEU A 398 14.60 2.35 18.84
C LEU A 398 13.63 1.63 17.93
N THR A 399 12.87 2.38 17.13
CA THR A 399 11.91 1.81 16.15
C THR A 399 12.65 0.98 15.09
N ILE A 400 13.72 1.49 14.51
CA ILE A 400 14.55 0.77 13.54
C ILE A 400 15.22 -0.45 14.18
N LEU A 401 15.85 -0.28 15.35
CA LEU A 401 16.50 -1.38 16.08
C LEU A 401 15.52 -2.51 16.40
N SER A 402 14.26 -2.18 16.74
CA SER A 402 13.22 -3.17 17.05
C SER A 402 12.89 -4.08 15.87
N VAL A 403 13.00 -3.56 14.64
CA VAL A 403 12.82 -4.35 13.41
C VAL A 403 14.08 -5.14 13.08
N LEU A 404 15.26 -4.53 13.20
CA LEU A 404 16.54 -5.19 12.88
C LEU A 404 16.82 -6.37 13.80
N VAL A 405 16.54 -6.27 15.10
CA VAL A 405 16.84 -7.30 16.11
C VAL A 405 16.11 -8.62 15.87
N SER A 406 15.06 -8.62 15.03
CA SER A 406 14.33 -9.84 14.68
C SER A 406 15.09 -10.76 13.73
N HIS A 407 16.15 -10.28 13.06
CA HIS A 407 17.01 -11.07 12.19
C HIS A 407 18.27 -11.53 12.90
N HIS A 408 18.66 -12.78 12.77
CA HIS A 408 19.79 -13.37 13.53
C HIS A 408 21.12 -12.64 13.34
N GLU A 409 21.53 -12.38 12.09
CA GLU A 409 22.79 -11.67 11.80
C GLU A 409 22.76 -10.24 12.35
N CYS A 410 21.63 -9.55 12.20
CA CYS A 410 21.46 -8.19 12.71
C CYS A 410 21.49 -8.13 14.23
N LYS A 411 20.88 -9.13 14.91
CA LYS A 411 20.94 -9.29 16.37
C LYS A 411 22.38 -9.33 16.85
N THR A 412 23.21 -10.17 16.23
CA THR A 412 24.64 -10.30 16.57
C THR A 412 25.40 -8.99 16.32
N ALA A 413 25.13 -8.31 15.20
CA ALA A 413 25.76 -7.03 14.87
C ALA A 413 25.36 -5.91 15.86
N ILE A 414 24.08 -5.84 16.26
CA ILE A 414 23.57 -4.88 17.26
C ILE A 414 24.27 -5.07 18.60
N ALA A 415 24.41 -6.31 19.06
CA ALA A 415 25.14 -6.60 20.32
C ALA A 415 26.61 -6.18 20.25
N LYS A 416 27.28 -6.46 19.12
CA LYS A 416 28.69 -6.04 18.88
C LYS A 416 28.89 -4.53 18.76
N ALA A 417 27.86 -3.80 18.36
CA ALA A 417 27.88 -2.34 18.25
C ALA A 417 27.75 -1.61 19.61
N HIS A 418 27.88 -2.34 20.72
CA HIS A 418 27.80 -1.79 22.09
C HIS A 418 26.52 -1.00 22.40
N THR A 419 25.38 -1.42 21.82
CA THR A 419 24.07 -0.77 22.03
C THR A 419 23.47 -1.04 23.42
N ILE A 420 23.87 -2.15 24.08
CA ILE A 420 23.30 -2.60 25.36
C ILE A 420 23.39 -1.56 26.46
N PRO A 421 24.54 -0.90 26.72
CA PRO A 421 24.63 0.12 27.75
C PRO A 421 23.62 1.25 27.55
N PHE A 422 23.50 1.79 26.35
CA PHE A 422 22.56 2.87 26.03
C PHE A 422 21.08 2.44 26.20
N LEU A 423 20.74 1.20 25.83
CA LEU A 423 19.40 0.67 26.06
C LEU A 423 19.07 0.56 27.55
N ILE A 424 20.06 0.23 28.40
CA ILE A 424 19.90 0.21 29.88
C ILE A 424 19.75 1.62 30.43
N ASP A 425 20.50 2.60 29.94
CA ASP A 425 20.36 4.00 30.34
C ASP A 425 18.99 4.56 29.98
N LEU A 426 18.43 4.16 28.84
CA LEU A 426 17.06 4.51 28.47
C LEU A 426 16.01 3.90 29.41
N LEU A 427 16.24 2.71 29.97
CA LEU A 427 15.37 2.17 31.03
C LEU A 427 15.32 3.04 32.28
N ARG A 428 16.43 3.74 32.60
CA ARG A 428 16.56 4.58 33.81
C ARG A 428 15.92 5.95 33.65
N SER A 429 16.13 6.63 32.51
CA SER A 429 15.92 8.06 32.37
C SER A 429 14.92 8.52 31.29
N SER A 430 14.40 7.61 30.45
CA SER A 430 13.62 8.03 29.29
C SER A 430 12.09 7.97 29.49
N GLN A 431 11.35 8.41 28.47
CA GLN A 431 9.90 8.34 28.43
C GLN A 431 9.38 6.89 28.43
N SER A 432 8.15 6.66 28.90
CA SER A 432 7.56 5.33 29.05
C SER A 432 7.61 4.48 27.78
N ARG A 433 7.40 5.10 26.60
CA ARG A 433 7.48 4.42 25.31
C ARG A 433 8.89 3.94 24.97
N ASN A 434 9.89 4.76 25.26
CA ASN A 434 11.30 4.42 25.01
C ASN A 434 11.78 3.33 25.98
N LYS A 435 11.35 3.36 27.25
CA LYS A 435 11.59 2.27 28.21
C LYS A 435 11.00 0.94 27.72
N GLU A 436 9.78 0.95 27.20
CA GLU A 436 9.13 -0.22 26.65
C GLU A 436 9.89 -0.80 25.44
N ASN A 437 10.28 0.08 24.48
CA ASN A 437 11.02 -0.34 23.28
C ASN A 437 12.41 -0.86 23.64
N ALA A 438 13.14 -0.18 24.56
CA ALA A 438 14.45 -0.62 25.04
C ALA A 438 14.36 -2.00 25.71
N ALA A 439 13.37 -2.23 26.59
CA ALA A 439 13.14 -3.53 27.20
C ALA A 439 12.83 -4.62 26.17
N ALA A 440 12.06 -4.30 25.12
CA ALA A 440 11.75 -5.24 24.05
C ALA A 440 12.99 -5.64 23.23
N ILE A 441 13.85 -4.67 22.90
CA ILE A 441 15.12 -4.91 22.19
C ILE A 441 16.07 -5.73 23.04
N LEU A 442 16.25 -5.37 24.32
CA LEU A 442 17.09 -6.12 25.27
C LEU A 442 16.62 -7.57 25.41
N LEU A 443 15.31 -7.80 25.54
CA LEU A 443 14.75 -9.15 25.59
C LEU A 443 15.08 -9.95 24.32
N ALA A 444 14.95 -9.33 23.15
CA ALA A 444 15.30 -9.98 21.90
C ALA A 444 16.81 -10.27 21.80
N LEU A 445 17.67 -9.37 22.25
CA LEU A 445 19.13 -9.55 22.29
C LEU A 445 19.54 -10.68 23.23
N CYS A 446 18.88 -10.81 24.37
CA CYS A 446 19.23 -11.81 25.40
C CYS A 446 18.60 -13.20 25.15
N LYS A 447 17.59 -13.29 24.30
CA LYS A 447 16.91 -14.56 24.00
C LYS A 447 17.88 -15.57 23.38
N LYS A 448 18.17 -16.66 24.10
CA LYS A 448 19.15 -17.70 23.71
C LYS A 448 20.58 -17.18 23.58
N ASP A 449 20.97 -16.18 24.36
CA ASP A 449 22.30 -15.59 24.36
C ASP A 449 22.73 -15.28 25.81
N ALA A 450 23.46 -16.21 26.40
CA ALA A 450 23.93 -16.10 27.80
C ALA A 450 24.95 -14.98 27.99
N GLN A 451 25.76 -14.64 26.97
CA GLN A 451 26.75 -13.56 27.06
C GLN A 451 26.08 -12.19 27.16
N ASN A 452 25.08 -11.93 26.30
CA ASN A 452 24.29 -10.71 26.37
C ASN A 452 23.52 -10.63 27.70
N LEU A 453 22.97 -11.75 28.17
CA LEU A 453 22.25 -11.82 29.43
C LEU A 453 23.18 -11.51 30.64
N ALA A 454 24.37 -12.09 30.66
CA ALA A 454 25.39 -11.77 31.68
C ALA A 454 25.83 -10.31 31.58
N CYS A 455 25.94 -9.74 30.39
CA CYS A 455 26.28 -8.32 30.18
C CYS A 455 25.23 -7.41 30.79
N ILE A 456 23.93 -7.61 30.55
CA ILE A 456 22.89 -6.74 31.13
C ILE A 456 22.80 -6.89 32.64
N GLY A 457 23.08 -8.08 33.19
CA GLY A 457 23.20 -8.31 34.65
C GLY A 457 24.32 -7.47 35.28
N ARG A 458 25.52 -7.54 34.69
CA ARG A 458 26.69 -6.76 35.17
C ARG A 458 26.48 -5.24 35.07
N LEU A 459 25.76 -4.76 34.06
CA LEU A 459 25.43 -3.36 33.87
C LEU A 459 24.30 -2.86 34.77
N GLY A 460 23.80 -3.70 35.69
CA GLY A 460 22.79 -3.34 36.67
C GLY A 460 21.40 -3.10 36.11
N ALA A 461 21.02 -3.80 35.05
CA ALA A 461 19.68 -3.68 34.45
C ALA A 461 18.56 -4.17 35.38
N GLN A 462 18.85 -4.95 36.42
CA GLN A 462 17.87 -5.53 37.33
C GLN A 462 17.01 -4.47 38.02
N ILE A 463 17.60 -3.36 38.50
CA ILE A 463 16.88 -2.30 39.21
C ILE A 463 15.84 -1.62 38.29
N PRO A 464 16.22 -1.05 37.11
CA PRO A 464 15.26 -0.38 36.26
C PRO A 464 14.24 -1.34 35.64
N LEU A 465 14.58 -2.62 35.44
CA LEU A 465 13.63 -3.64 35.00
C LEU A 465 12.60 -3.98 36.09
N THR A 466 13.02 -4.04 37.36
CA THR A 466 12.10 -4.26 38.47
C THR A 466 11.12 -3.08 38.63
N GLU A 467 11.59 -1.85 38.47
CA GLU A 467 10.72 -0.68 38.43
C GLU A 467 9.74 -0.72 37.27
N LEU A 468 10.25 -1.01 36.05
CA LEU A 468 9.42 -1.09 34.85
C LEU A 468 8.36 -2.20 34.91
N SER A 469 8.67 -3.31 35.59
CA SER A 469 7.71 -4.41 35.81
C SER A 469 6.53 -4.02 36.71
N LYS A 470 6.68 -2.99 37.54
CA LYS A 470 5.64 -2.47 38.45
C LYS A 470 4.89 -1.29 37.84
N THR A 471 5.60 -0.34 37.24
CA THR A 471 5.08 0.97 36.84
C THR A 471 4.83 1.13 35.34
N GLY A 472 5.34 0.22 34.50
CA GLY A 472 5.25 0.30 33.05
C GLY A 472 3.86 0.01 32.47
N SER A 473 3.70 0.18 31.16
CA SER A 473 2.54 -0.35 30.42
C SER A 473 2.48 -1.88 30.54
N ASP A 474 1.33 -2.49 30.26
CA ASP A 474 1.18 -3.95 30.31
C ASP A 474 2.16 -4.68 29.38
N ARG A 475 2.52 -4.05 28.28
CA ARG A 475 3.52 -4.59 27.36
C ARG A 475 4.92 -4.46 27.92
N ALA A 476 5.26 -3.32 28.52
CA ALA A 476 6.52 -3.09 29.19
C ALA A 476 6.70 -4.04 30.39
N LYS A 477 5.68 -4.19 31.22
CA LYS A 477 5.66 -5.13 32.38
C LYS A 477 5.99 -6.55 31.94
N ARG A 478 5.32 -7.07 30.90
CA ARG A 478 5.58 -8.42 30.38
C ARG A 478 7.02 -8.60 29.90
N LYS A 479 7.58 -7.59 29.21
CA LYS A 479 8.97 -7.63 28.71
C LYS A 479 9.99 -7.58 29.84
N ALA A 480 9.77 -6.69 30.81
CA ALA A 480 10.63 -6.56 31.99
C ALA A 480 10.59 -7.84 32.84
N THR A 481 9.42 -8.39 33.14
CA THR A 481 9.27 -9.64 33.89
C THR A 481 10.01 -10.78 33.21
N SER A 482 9.83 -10.95 31.88
CA SER A 482 10.53 -11.99 31.12
C SER A 482 12.07 -11.83 31.17
N LEU A 483 12.60 -10.61 31.11
CA LEU A 483 14.05 -10.37 31.25
C LEU A 483 14.52 -10.70 32.67
N LEU A 484 13.79 -10.32 33.73
CA LEU A 484 14.11 -10.64 35.12
C LEU A 484 14.11 -12.16 35.38
N GLU A 485 13.17 -12.90 34.80
CA GLU A 485 13.15 -14.37 34.87
C GLU A 485 14.39 -15.01 34.19
N HIS A 486 14.83 -14.45 33.06
CA HIS A 486 16.06 -14.93 32.41
C HIS A 486 17.30 -14.63 33.26
N LEU A 487 17.37 -13.43 33.88
CA LEU A 487 18.47 -13.03 34.76
C LEU A 487 18.54 -13.90 36.03
N SER A 488 17.41 -14.21 36.65
CA SER A 488 17.37 -15.05 37.85
C SER A 488 17.84 -16.49 37.56
N LYS A 489 17.50 -17.03 36.41
CA LYS A 489 17.97 -18.37 35.99
C LYS A 489 19.50 -18.42 35.76
N LEU A 490 20.11 -17.33 35.33
CA LEU A 490 21.57 -17.24 35.15
C LEU A 490 22.33 -17.19 36.46
N GLN A 491 21.70 -16.66 37.54
CA GLN A 491 22.32 -16.56 38.86
C GLN A 491 22.30 -17.87 39.66
N VAL A 492 21.48 -18.84 39.21
CA VAL A 492 21.32 -20.16 39.83
C VAL A 492 22.26 -21.20 39.19
N LEU A 493 22.89 -20.89 38.06
CA LEU A 493 23.90 -21.71 37.39
C LEU A 493 25.30 -21.21 37.72
#